data_e5e84a19feab9823c7912b60ba8e9e80
#
_entry.id   e5e84a19feab9823c7912b60ba8e9e80
#
_cell.length_a   1.000
_cell.length_b   1.000
_cell.length_c   1.000
_cell.angle_alpha   90.00
_cell.angle_beta   90.00
_cell.angle_gamma   90.00
#
_symmetry.space_group_name_H-M   'P 1'
#
loop_
_entity.id
_entity.type
_entity.pdbx_description
1 polymer ?
#
loop_
_entity_poly.entity_id
_entity_poly.type
_entity_poly.pdbx_seq_one_letter_code
_entity_poly.pdbx_strand_id
1 'polypeptide(L)'
;MSAFTSHGGRLAHARALYGGDDWIDLSTGISPFTWPGGDHLAVDWRHLPDPHDLAAMEAMAAACFGVHPDHLCTLPGSEAGLRLVGRMLDMPGRWLVPSYRTHGEIFAQGAPMHAGEEPPREAMALLLANPNNPDGRILPPARLLQWLDRLEDAGGWLIVDEAYADAVPACSLAGMVGDERRLILLRSFGKFFGLAGVRLGFLLGPRAVVAQVRRMMGEWPVSAAAIAFGTAAYRDRNWINETVVTLEEQAAKLDGVLARHGLQGRGGCPLFRLVEVDDGLTLFDKLARRSILTRPFDEDRRWLRLGLPADAAALARLDRALADV
;
A
#
# COMPACT_ATOMS: atom_id res chain seq x y z
N MET A 1 19.83 14.05 -3.26
CA MET A 1 18.52 14.11 -3.94
C MET A 1 18.01 12.70 -4.31
N SER A 2 18.79 11.84 -4.98
CA SER A 2 18.35 10.48 -5.38
C SER A 2 17.81 9.59 -4.23
N ALA A 3 18.26 9.82 -2.99
CA ALA A 3 17.78 9.06 -1.84
C ALA A 3 16.29 9.28 -1.53
N PHE A 4 15.72 10.44 -1.87
CA PHE A 4 14.32 10.77 -1.57
C PHE A 4 13.36 10.38 -2.68
N THR A 5 13.86 10.17 -3.91
CA THR A 5 13.03 9.78 -5.07
C THR A 5 12.76 8.27 -5.09
N SER A 6 13.61 7.45 -4.48
CA SER A 6 13.45 5.99 -4.49
C SER A 6 12.37 5.49 -3.54
N HIS A 7 12.37 5.97 -2.29
CA HIS A 7 11.39 5.57 -1.24
C HIS A 7 11.13 6.71 -0.26
N GLY A 8 9.92 6.76 0.32
CA GLY A 8 9.61 7.60 1.48
C GLY A 8 10.25 7.06 2.78
N GLY A 9 10.03 7.78 3.91
CA GLY A 9 10.49 7.36 5.24
C GLY A 9 11.99 7.57 5.50
N ARG A 10 12.64 8.48 4.77
CA ARG A 10 14.08 8.80 4.90
C ARG A 10 14.34 9.93 5.88
N LEU A 11 13.62 9.96 7.01
CA LEU A 11 13.66 11.06 7.97
C LEU A 11 15.06 11.30 8.57
N ALA A 12 15.80 10.23 8.91
CA ALA A 12 17.17 10.36 9.39
C ALA A 12 18.10 11.03 8.36
N HIS A 13 17.94 10.69 7.08
CA HIS A 13 18.70 11.33 6.01
C HIS A 13 18.31 12.80 5.81
N ALA A 14 17.01 13.12 5.93
CA ALA A 14 16.53 14.50 5.85
C ALA A 14 17.09 15.36 7.00
N ARG A 15 17.06 14.85 8.23
CA ARG A 15 17.68 15.51 9.40
C ARG A 15 19.17 15.78 9.21
N ALA A 16 19.89 14.81 8.68
CA ALA A 16 21.34 14.97 8.41
C ALA A 16 21.63 16.04 7.36
N LEU A 17 20.76 16.18 6.34
CA LEU A 17 20.98 17.10 5.22
C LEU A 17 20.48 18.53 5.51
N TYR A 18 19.32 18.67 6.14
CA TYR A 18 18.63 19.96 6.35
C TYR A 18 18.67 20.45 7.81
N GLY A 19 19.09 19.59 8.76
CA GLY A 19 19.01 19.90 10.20
C GLY A 19 17.58 19.82 10.73
N GLY A 20 17.35 20.38 11.92
CA GLY A 20 16.05 20.45 12.57
C GLY A 20 15.61 19.15 13.25
N ASP A 21 14.86 19.29 14.35
CA ASP A 21 14.42 18.16 15.17
C ASP A 21 12.92 17.86 15.04
N ASP A 22 12.12 18.91 14.79
CA ASP A 22 10.65 18.80 14.70
C ASP A 22 10.20 18.61 13.24
N TRP A 23 10.31 17.39 12.74
CA TRP A 23 9.96 17.02 11.38
C TRP A 23 8.55 16.46 11.28
N ILE A 24 7.82 16.89 10.22
CA ILE A 24 6.59 16.26 9.75
C ILE A 24 6.96 15.35 8.57
N ASP A 25 6.74 14.03 8.71
CA ASP A 25 6.99 13.08 7.61
C ASP A 25 5.72 12.81 6.80
N LEU A 26 5.59 13.48 5.68
CA LEU A 26 4.55 13.28 4.66
C LEU A 26 5.07 12.50 3.44
N SER A 27 6.24 11.86 3.55
CA SER A 27 6.85 11.16 2.40
C SER A 27 6.29 9.78 2.14
N THR A 28 5.51 9.24 3.09
CA THR A 28 4.93 7.90 3.00
C THR A 28 3.43 7.94 2.80
N GLY A 29 2.83 6.86 2.29
CA GLY A 29 1.38 6.64 2.30
C GLY A 29 0.95 5.79 3.50
N ILE A 30 1.56 6.01 4.67
CA ILE A 30 1.20 5.33 5.91
C ILE A 30 0.22 6.23 6.66
N SER A 31 -0.84 5.64 7.21
CA SER A 31 -1.79 6.36 8.07
C SER A 31 -1.05 7.03 9.23
N PRO A 32 -1.28 8.32 9.47
CA PRO A 32 -0.77 8.99 10.66
C PRO A 32 -1.52 8.57 11.94
N PHE A 33 -2.69 7.94 11.77
CA PHE A 33 -3.50 7.40 12.87
C PHE A 33 -3.07 5.96 13.14
N THR A 34 -2.21 5.79 14.14
CA THR A 34 -1.72 4.47 14.53
C THR A 34 -2.78 3.76 15.36
N TRP A 35 -3.04 2.49 15.09
CA TRP A 35 -3.90 1.66 15.94
C TRP A 35 -3.36 1.66 17.40
N PRO A 36 -4.19 2.06 18.39
CA PRO A 36 -3.69 2.43 19.72
C PRO A 36 -3.38 1.24 20.65
N GLY A 37 -3.82 0.02 20.28
CA GLY A 37 -3.67 -1.15 21.15
C GLY A 37 -2.25 -1.69 21.26
N GLY A 38 -1.30 -1.18 20.48
CA GLY A 38 0.06 -1.72 20.39
C GLY A 38 0.87 -1.68 21.69
N ASP A 39 0.70 -0.63 22.50
CA ASP A 39 1.45 -0.43 23.73
C ASP A 39 1.09 -1.41 24.87
N HIS A 40 -0.04 -2.11 24.72
CA HIS A 40 -0.57 -3.03 25.72
C HIS A 40 -0.46 -4.50 25.31
N LEU A 41 0.15 -4.80 24.14
CA LEU A 41 0.29 -6.17 23.68
C LEU A 41 1.46 -6.87 24.35
N ALA A 42 1.18 -8.01 25.00
CA ALA A 42 2.21 -8.93 25.42
C ALA A 42 2.73 -9.73 24.23
N VAL A 43 4.03 -9.68 23.99
CA VAL A 43 4.69 -10.45 22.92
C VAL A 43 5.64 -11.45 23.56
N ASP A 44 5.46 -12.72 23.24
CA ASP A 44 6.41 -13.75 23.64
C ASP A 44 7.62 -13.78 22.68
N TRP A 45 8.74 -13.22 23.15
CA TRP A 45 9.99 -13.14 22.38
C TRP A 45 10.89 -14.39 22.52
N ARG A 46 10.51 -15.34 23.36
CA ARG A 46 11.35 -16.49 23.69
C ARG A 46 11.01 -17.73 22.86
N HIS A 47 9.74 -17.90 22.55
CA HIS A 47 9.28 -19.06 21.80
C HIS A 47 9.08 -18.74 20.33
N LEU A 48 9.19 -19.74 19.49
CA LEU A 48 8.78 -19.63 18.10
C LEU A 48 7.27 -19.37 18.02
N PRO A 49 6.81 -18.60 17.03
CA PRO A 49 5.38 -18.39 16.82
C PRO A 49 4.62 -19.70 16.73
N ASP A 50 3.52 -19.81 17.49
CA ASP A 50 2.66 -21.00 17.45
C ASP A 50 1.85 -21.03 16.14
N PRO A 51 1.82 -22.15 15.42
CA PRO A 51 1.00 -22.29 14.21
C PRO A 51 -0.50 -22.06 14.44
N HIS A 52 -1.01 -22.39 15.64
CA HIS A 52 -2.38 -22.11 16.02
C HIS A 52 -2.67 -20.60 16.11
N ASP A 53 -1.78 -19.84 16.71
CA ASP A 53 -1.91 -18.37 16.80
C ASP A 53 -1.82 -17.71 15.42
N LEU A 54 -0.94 -18.22 14.54
CA LEU A 54 -0.87 -17.79 13.16
C LEU A 54 -2.19 -18.03 12.43
N ALA A 55 -2.75 -19.26 12.55
CA ALA A 55 -4.01 -19.61 11.93
C ALA A 55 -5.19 -18.78 12.47
N ALA A 56 -5.20 -18.48 13.78
CA ALA A 56 -6.20 -17.62 14.40
C ALA A 56 -6.13 -16.18 13.86
N MET A 57 -4.93 -15.61 13.70
CA MET A 57 -4.73 -14.30 13.09
C MET A 57 -5.18 -14.30 11.61
N GLU A 58 -4.84 -15.34 10.85
CA GLU A 58 -5.27 -15.46 9.45
C GLU A 58 -6.80 -15.53 9.34
N ALA A 59 -7.46 -16.25 10.25
CA ALA A 59 -8.93 -16.30 10.30
C ALA A 59 -9.55 -14.92 10.59
N MET A 60 -8.93 -14.13 11.50
CA MET A 60 -9.38 -12.76 11.76
C MET A 60 -9.22 -11.84 10.54
N ALA A 61 -8.07 -11.90 9.89
CA ALA A 61 -7.81 -11.12 8.67
C ALA A 61 -8.77 -11.54 7.53
N ALA A 62 -8.97 -12.84 7.32
CA ALA A 62 -9.87 -13.37 6.31
C ALA A 62 -11.32 -12.91 6.53
N ALA A 63 -11.80 -12.95 7.77
CA ALA A 63 -13.12 -12.43 8.13
C ALA A 63 -13.23 -10.91 7.89
N CYS A 64 -12.13 -10.17 8.11
CA CYS A 64 -12.08 -8.73 7.82
C CYS A 64 -12.15 -8.45 6.32
N PHE A 65 -11.49 -9.25 5.50
CA PHE A 65 -11.46 -9.10 4.05
C PHE A 65 -12.67 -9.73 3.34
N GLY A 66 -13.49 -10.50 4.05
CA GLY A 66 -14.65 -11.20 3.47
C GLY A 66 -14.25 -12.38 2.58
N VAL A 67 -13.18 -13.11 2.93
CA VAL A 67 -12.66 -14.26 2.19
C VAL A 67 -12.57 -15.49 3.11
N HIS A 68 -12.65 -16.69 2.52
CA HIS A 68 -12.45 -17.93 3.30
C HIS A 68 -10.97 -18.05 3.73
N PRO A 69 -10.64 -18.47 4.98
CA PRO A 69 -9.27 -18.57 5.46
C PRO A 69 -8.32 -19.40 4.60
N ASP A 70 -8.81 -20.45 3.92
CA ASP A 70 -8.02 -21.28 3.01
C ASP A 70 -7.49 -20.52 1.78
N HIS A 71 -8.08 -19.39 1.46
CA HIS A 71 -7.69 -18.50 0.35
C HIS A 71 -6.75 -17.38 0.78
N LEU A 72 -6.18 -17.47 1.99
CA LEU A 72 -5.30 -16.44 2.53
C LEU A 72 -4.04 -17.07 3.14
N CYS A 73 -2.89 -16.43 2.97
CA CYS A 73 -1.70 -16.70 3.77
C CYS A 73 -0.98 -15.42 4.17
N THR A 74 -0.35 -15.49 5.35
CA THR A 74 0.44 -14.41 5.94
C THR A 74 1.79 -14.25 5.24
N LEU A 75 2.24 -13.01 5.11
CA LEU A 75 3.50 -12.60 4.49
C LEU A 75 4.28 -11.64 5.40
N PRO A 76 5.62 -11.61 5.32
CA PRO A 76 6.44 -10.57 5.98
C PRO A 76 6.35 -9.23 5.22
N GLY A 77 5.12 -8.75 5.02
CA GLY A 77 4.74 -7.58 4.20
C GLY A 77 4.42 -7.93 2.75
N SER A 78 3.59 -7.09 2.09
CA SER A 78 3.13 -7.30 0.70
C SER A 78 4.28 -7.30 -0.33
N GLU A 79 5.36 -6.58 -0.08
CA GLU A 79 6.57 -6.56 -0.92
C GLU A 79 7.18 -7.97 -1.11
N ALA A 80 7.26 -8.76 -0.02
CA ALA A 80 7.72 -10.14 -0.11
C ALA A 80 6.79 -10.99 -0.98
N GLY A 81 5.47 -10.76 -0.84
CA GLY A 81 4.45 -11.43 -1.66
C GLY A 81 4.59 -11.14 -3.14
N LEU A 82 4.80 -9.86 -3.52
CA LEU A 82 5.04 -9.48 -4.92
C LEU A 82 6.19 -10.30 -5.53
N ARG A 83 7.32 -10.37 -4.83
CA ARG A 83 8.51 -11.11 -5.31
C ARG A 83 8.28 -12.62 -5.38
N LEU A 84 7.54 -13.20 -4.42
CA LEU A 84 7.17 -14.61 -4.44
C LEU A 84 6.23 -14.93 -5.61
N VAL A 85 5.22 -14.09 -5.85
CA VAL A 85 4.27 -14.25 -6.95
C VAL A 85 4.97 -14.20 -8.31
N GLY A 86 5.88 -13.23 -8.51
CA GLY A 86 6.63 -13.15 -9.76
C GLY A 86 7.44 -14.40 -10.06
N ARG A 87 8.11 -14.97 -9.03
CA ARG A 87 8.87 -16.23 -9.17
C ARG A 87 7.98 -17.45 -9.36
N MET A 88 6.81 -17.47 -8.70
CA MET A 88 5.89 -18.60 -8.75
C MET A 88 5.20 -18.73 -10.10
N LEU A 89 4.77 -17.60 -10.68
CA LEU A 89 4.04 -17.61 -11.95
C LEU A 89 4.96 -17.85 -13.15
N ASP A 90 6.20 -17.41 -13.09
CA ASP A 90 7.26 -17.57 -14.11
C ASP A 90 6.73 -17.39 -15.55
N MET A 91 6.02 -16.27 -15.77
CA MET A 91 5.39 -15.97 -17.06
C MET A 91 5.61 -14.49 -17.43
N PRO A 92 5.45 -14.12 -18.72
CA PRO A 92 5.51 -12.73 -19.12
C PRO A 92 4.53 -11.87 -18.37
N GLY A 93 4.91 -10.64 -18.04
CA GLY A 93 4.07 -9.74 -17.27
C GLY A 93 3.87 -8.37 -17.88
N ARG A 94 2.76 -7.74 -17.54
CA ARG A 94 2.50 -6.32 -17.73
C ARG A 94 2.24 -5.70 -16.36
N TRP A 95 2.64 -4.45 -16.19
CA TRP A 95 2.29 -3.71 -14.99
C TRP A 95 1.76 -2.33 -15.35
N LEU A 96 0.72 -1.93 -14.64
CA LEU A 96 0.02 -0.68 -14.92
C LEU A 96 0.82 0.51 -14.41
N VAL A 97 1.20 1.43 -15.30
CA VAL A 97 1.96 2.64 -14.94
C VAL A 97 1.07 3.90 -14.82
N PRO A 98 1.50 4.90 -14.02
CA PRO A 98 2.65 4.86 -13.10
C PRO A 98 2.43 3.86 -11.99
N SER A 99 3.48 3.32 -11.39
CA SER A 99 3.36 2.26 -10.40
C SER A 99 4.42 2.28 -9.31
N TYR A 100 4.22 1.43 -8.32
CA TYR A 100 5.28 1.08 -7.39
C TYR A 100 6.40 0.35 -8.13
N ARG A 101 7.67 0.76 -7.90
CA ARG A 101 8.83 0.27 -8.66
C ARG A 101 8.89 -1.26 -8.75
N THR A 102 8.68 -1.95 -7.65
CA THR A 102 8.76 -3.42 -7.59
C THR A 102 7.82 -4.10 -8.59
N HIS A 103 6.75 -3.45 -9.01
CA HIS A 103 5.83 -4.03 -9.99
C HIS A 103 6.54 -4.41 -11.31
N GLY A 104 7.44 -3.55 -11.79
CA GLY A 104 8.24 -3.86 -12.99
C GLY A 104 9.40 -4.83 -12.74
N GLU A 105 9.84 -4.96 -11.47
CA GLU A 105 11.00 -5.79 -11.11
C GLU A 105 10.68 -7.27 -10.92
N ILE A 106 9.41 -7.64 -10.73
CA ILE A 106 9.05 -9.04 -10.43
C ILE A 106 8.98 -9.94 -11.66
N PHE A 107 8.89 -9.36 -12.86
CA PHE A 107 8.79 -10.11 -14.10
C PHE A 107 10.14 -10.19 -14.80
N ALA A 108 10.57 -11.42 -15.14
CA ALA A 108 11.79 -11.63 -15.93
C ALA A 108 11.64 -11.09 -17.36
N GLN A 109 10.43 -11.15 -17.90
CA GLN A 109 10.03 -10.60 -19.20
C GLN A 109 8.74 -9.81 -19.02
N GLY A 110 8.70 -8.57 -19.48
CA GLY A 110 7.50 -7.77 -19.37
C GLY A 110 7.65 -6.35 -19.90
N ALA A 111 6.54 -5.63 -19.89
CA ALA A 111 6.50 -4.24 -20.31
C ALA A 111 5.42 -3.46 -19.54
N PRO A 112 5.57 -2.13 -19.40
CA PRO A 112 4.52 -1.30 -18.83
C PRO A 112 3.27 -1.30 -19.70
N MET A 113 2.12 -1.04 -19.08
CA MET A 113 0.81 -0.82 -19.70
C MET A 113 0.18 0.44 -19.10
N HIS A 114 -0.50 1.23 -19.91
CA HIS A 114 -1.20 2.43 -19.43
C HIS A 114 -2.66 2.13 -19.09
N ALA A 115 -3.26 2.90 -18.18
CA ALA A 115 -4.62 2.68 -17.69
C ALA A 115 -5.73 2.76 -18.78
N GLY A 116 -5.45 3.42 -19.90
CA GLY A 116 -6.35 3.49 -21.05
C GLY A 116 -6.27 2.30 -22.01
N GLU A 117 -5.31 1.41 -21.80
CA GLU A 117 -5.11 0.23 -22.64
C GLU A 117 -5.89 -0.97 -22.12
N GLU A 118 -6.15 -1.93 -23.00
CA GLU A 118 -6.71 -3.25 -22.66
C GLU A 118 -5.60 -4.28 -22.52
N PRO A 119 -5.69 -5.22 -21.56
CA PRO A 119 -4.75 -6.33 -21.49
C PRO A 119 -4.74 -7.11 -22.82
N PRO A 120 -3.57 -7.51 -23.33
CA PRO A 120 -3.48 -8.38 -24.50
C PRO A 120 -4.25 -9.70 -24.31
N ARG A 121 -4.65 -10.35 -25.41
CA ARG A 121 -5.27 -11.68 -25.40
C ARG A 121 -4.21 -12.77 -25.54
N GLU A 122 -3.30 -12.80 -24.58
CA GLU A 122 -2.21 -13.77 -24.51
C GLU A 122 -1.99 -14.22 -23.05
N ALA A 123 -1.42 -15.39 -22.84
CA ALA A 123 -1.14 -15.89 -21.50
C ALA A 123 -0.05 -15.04 -20.83
N MET A 124 -0.46 -14.19 -19.90
CA MET A 124 0.42 -13.29 -19.17
C MET A 124 -0.12 -12.93 -17.79
N ALA A 125 0.72 -12.40 -16.93
CA ALA A 125 0.29 -11.80 -15.67
C ALA A 125 0.14 -10.27 -15.82
N LEU A 126 -1.00 -9.72 -15.42
CA LEU A 126 -1.19 -8.28 -15.29
C LEU A 126 -1.12 -7.90 -13.81
N LEU A 127 -0.19 -7.01 -13.45
CA LEU A 127 -0.05 -6.46 -12.12
C LEU A 127 -0.44 -4.97 -12.08
N LEU A 128 -1.24 -4.61 -11.10
CA LEU A 128 -1.53 -3.21 -10.78
C LEU A 128 -1.72 -3.00 -9.28
N ALA A 129 -1.64 -1.76 -8.80
CA ALA A 129 -2.09 -1.42 -7.46
C ALA A 129 -3.49 -0.76 -7.51
N ASN A 130 -4.34 -1.08 -6.53
CA ASN A 130 -5.66 -0.46 -6.39
C ASN A 130 -6.06 -0.32 -4.90
N PRO A 131 -6.03 0.90 -4.34
CA PRO A 131 -5.62 2.19 -4.92
C PRO A 131 -4.16 2.23 -5.38
N ASN A 132 -3.89 2.98 -6.45
CA ASN A 132 -2.57 3.02 -7.07
C ASN A 132 -1.58 3.94 -6.31
N ASN A 133 -0.32 3.61 -6.38
CA ASN A 133 0.81 4.43 -5.94
C ASN A 133 1.70 4.70 -7.18
N PRO A 134 1.98 5.97 -7.56
CA PRO A 134 1.93 7.16 -6.69
C PRO A 134 0.67 8.03 -6.78
N ASP A 135 -0.19 7.84 -7.78
CA ASP A 135 -1.23 8.80 -8.16
C ASP A 135 -2.56 8.66 -7.42
N GLY A 136 -2.69 7.65 -6.55
CA GLY A 136 -3.92 7.42 -5.77
C GLY A 136 -5.13 7.00 -6.61
N ARG A 137 -4.96 6.70 -7.90
CA ARG A 137 -6.04 6.28 -8.80
C ARG A 137 -6.72 5.02 -8.27
N ILE A 138 -8.05 4.98 -8.37
CA ILE A 138 -8.88 3.83 -8.05
C ILE A 138 -9.60 3.40 -9.33
N LEU A 139 -9.36 2.17 -9.76
CA LEU A 139 -10.13 1.56 -10.83
C LEU A 139 -11.36 0.88 -10.23
N PRO A 140 -12.52 1.03 -10.86
CA PRO A 140 -13.73 0.37 -10.39
C PRO A 140 -13.58 -1.16 -10.43
N PRO A 141 -14.12 -1.91 -9.44
CA PRO A 141 -14.10 -3.39 -9.45
C PRO A 141 -14.64 -3.98 -10.76
N ALA A 142 -15.70 -3.42 -11.32
CA ALA A 142 -16.25 -3.88 -12.60
C ALA A 142 -15.23 -3.85 -13.75
N ARG A 143 -14.34 -2.84 -13.78
CA ARG A 143 -13.28 -2.76 -14.79
C ARG A 143 -12.22 -3.84 -14.59
N LEU A 144 -11.83 -4.07 -13.34
CA LEU A 144 -10.84 -5.10 -12.99
C LEU A 144 -11.38 -6.51 -13.28
N LEU A 145 -12.67 -6.74 -13.05
CA LEU A 145 -13.32 -8.02 -13.38
C LEU A 145 -13.36 -8.25 -14.91
N GLN A 146 -13.65 -7.24 -15.72
CA GLN A 146 -13.56 -7.36 -17.17
C GLN A 146 -12.14 -7.74 -17.63
N TRP A 147 -11.11 -7.17 -17.00
CA TRP A 147 -9.73 -7.53 -17.30
C TRP A 147 -9.39 -8.94 -16.82
N LEU A 148 -9.88 -9.34 -15.63
CA LEU A 148 -9.71 -10.69 -15.13
C LEU A 148 -10.30 -11.74 -16.07
N ASP A 149 -11.56 -11.56 -16.51
CA ASP A 149 -12.24 -12.48 -17.45
C ASP A 149 -11.42 -12.59 -18.76
N ARG A 150 -10.96 -11.45 -19.28
CA ARG A 150 -10.13 -11.42 -20.50
C ARG A 150 -8.80 -12.15 -20.35
N LEU A 151 -8.14 -12.03 -19.20
CA LEU A 151 -6.89 -12.73 -18.89
C LEU A 151 -7.12 -14.22 -18.70
N GLU A 152 -8.18 -14.62 -17.99
CA GLU A 152 -8.55 -16.01 -17.77
C GLU A 152 -8.83 -16.75 -19.09
N ASP A 153 -9.56 -16.12 -20.03
CA ASP A 153 -9.78 -16.65 -21.38
C ASP A 153 -8.48 -16.95 -22.14
N ALA A 154 -7.42 -16.19 -21.84
CA ALA A 154 -6.09 -16.36 -22.43
C ALA A 154 -5.12 -17.22 -21.59
N GLY A 155 -5.57 -17.74 -20.44
CA GLY A 155 -4.72 -18.50 -19.51
C GLY A 155 -3.81 -17.62 -18.64
N GLY A 156 -4.07 -16.31 -18.54
CA GLY A 156 -3.31 -15.35 -17.78
C GLY A 156 -3.77 -15.19 -16.32
N TRP A 157 -3.18 -14.25 -15.60
CA TRP A 157 -3.46 -13.92 -14.20
C TRP A 157 -3.66 -12.43 -14.00
N LEU A 158 -4.60 -12.06 -13.12
CA LEU A 158 -4.68 -10.71 -12.57
C LEU A 158 -4.07 -10.68 -11.16
N ILE A 159 -3.11 -9.78 -10.94
CA ILE A 159 -2.48 -9.55 -9.64
C ILE A 159 -2.81 -8.12 -9.23
N VAL A 160 -3.47 -7.94 -8.08
CA VAL A 160 -3.81 -6.60 -7.57
C VAL A 160 -3.10 -6.37 -6.25
N ASP A 161 -2.22 -5.37 -6.22
CA ASP A 161 -1.62 -4.87 -4.99
C ASP A 161 -2.64 -3.96 -4.29
N GLU A 162 -3.36 -4.51 -3.33
CA GLU A 162 -4.36 -3.84 -2.51
C GLU A 162 -3.76 -3.28 -1.21
N ALA A 163 -2.49 -2.83 -1.23
CA ALA A 163 -1.80 -2.32 -0.04
C ALA A 163 -2.53 -1.15 0.64
N TYR A 164 -3.38 -0.43 -0.09
CA TYR A 164 -4.16 0.71 0.42
C TYR A 164 -5.67 0.44 0.49
N ALA A 165 -6.13 -0.76 0.14
CA ALA A 165 -7.56 -1.06 0.03
C ALA A 165 -8.29 -1.07 1.38
N ASP A 166 -7.59 -1.25 2.52
CA ASP A 166 -8.21 -1.10 3.84
C ASP A 166 -8.76 0.32 4.09
N ALA A 167 -8.16 1.34 3.45
CA ALA A 167 -8.65 2.71 3.53
C ALA A 167 -9.80 3.01 2.54
N VAL A 168 -10.05 2.13 1.57
CA VAL A 168 -11.12 2.24 0.56
C VAL A 168 -11.72 0.85 0.29
N PRO A 169 -12.44 0.25 1.26
CA PRO A 169 -12.87 -1.15 1.16
C PRO A 169 -13.69 -1.46 -0.10
N ALA A 170 -14.45 -0.49 -0.60
CA ALA A 170 -15.28 -0.63 -1.79
C ALA A 170 -14.50 -0.92 -3.09
N CYS A 171 -13.19 -0.69 -3.13
CA CYS A 171 -12.37 -0.98 -4.31
C CYS A 171 -11.79 -2.40 -4.34
N SER A 172 -11.92 -3.16 -3.26
CA SER A 172 -11.31 -4.47 -3.11
C SER A 172 -12.00 -5.55 -3.92
N LEU A 173 -11.21 -6.46 -4.48
CA LEU A 173 -11.67 -7.68 -5.13
C LEU A 173 -11.65 -8.91 -4.22
N ALA A 174 -11.44 -8.76 -2.90
CA ALA A 174 -11.29 -9.90 -1.99
C ALA A 174 -12.49 -10.86 -2.05
N GLY A 175 -13.71 -10.36 -2.15
CA GLY A 175 -14.92 -11.19 -2.29
C GLY A 175 -15.01 -11.99 -3.60
N MET A 176 -14.11 -11.75 -4.56
CA MET A 176 -14.05 -12.45 -5.86
C MET A 176 -12.98 -13.55 -5.89
N VAL A 177 -12.20 -13.68 -4.80
CA VAL A 177 -11.15 -14.71 -4.69
C VAL A 177 -11.79 -16.11 -4.53
N GLY A 178 -11.32 -17.06 -5.31
CA GLY A 178 -11.79 -18.46 -5.30
C GLY A 178 -10.90 -19.34 -6.14
N ASP A 179 -11.14 -20.67 -6.09
CA ASP A 179 -10.30 -21.64 -6.82
C ASP A 179 -10.47 -21.58 -8.34
N GLU A 180 -11.61 -21.10 -8.81
CA GLU A 180 -11.94 -20.98 -10.24
C GLU A 180 -11.43 -19.67 -10.86
N ARG A 181 -10.85 -18.74 -10.05
CA ARG A 181 -10.38 -17.45 -10.53
C ARG A 181 -8.86 -17.38 -10.57
N ARG A 182 -8.32 -16.81 -11.63
CA ARG A 182 -6.88 -16.52 -11.73
C ARG A 182 -6.56 -15.13 -11.16
N LEU A 183 -6.98 -14.91 -9.92
CA LEU A 183 -6.88 -13.66 -9.18
C LEU A 183 -5.97 -13.84 -7.97
N ILE A 184 -4.97 -12.96 -7.83
CA ILE A 184 -4.09 -12.87 -6.66
C ILE A 184 -4.17 -11.45 -6.14
N LEU A 185 -4.45 -11.30 -4.84
CA LEU A 185 -4.45 -10.01 -4.16
C LEU A 185 -3.34 -9.97 -3.11
N LEU A 186 -2.75 -8.81 -2.92
CA LEU A 186 -1.78 -8.55 -1.85
C LEU A 186 -2.30 -7.47 -0.93
N ARG A 187 -2.24 -7.70 0.38
CA ARG A 187 -2.71 -6.77 1.42
C ARG A 187 -1.54 -6.34 2.29
N SER A 188 -1.53 -5.10 2.73
CA SER A 188 -0.49 -4.55 3.61
C SER A 188 -1.10 -4.03 4.90
N PHE A 189 -0.80 -4.68 6.01
CA PHE A 189 -1.21 -4.26 7.35
C PHE A 189 -0.69 -2.86 7.71
N GLY A 190 0.59 -2.60 7.42
CA GLY A 190 1.30 -1.43 7.93
C GLY A 190 0.83 -0.08 7.41
N LYS A 191 0.05 -0.05 6.30
CA LYS A 191 -0.39 1.20 5.69
C LYS A 191 -1.57 1.81 6.42
N PHE A 192 -2.67 1.08 6.51
CA PHE A 192 -3.91 1.52 7.14
C PHE A 192 -3.79 1.64 8.66
N PHE A 193 -3.20 0.65 9.31
CA PHE A 193 -3.04 0.62 10.78
C PHE A 193 -1.93 1.55 11.31
N GLY A 194 -1.18 2.24 10.45
CA GLY A 194 -0.10 3.13 10.89
C GLY A 194 1.09 2.39 11.51
N LEU A 195 1.23 1.09 11.25
CA LEU A 195 2.15 0.16 11.91
C LEU A 195 3.10 -0.52 10.91
N ALA A 196 3.72 0.26 10.03
CA ALA A 196 4.58 -0.27 8.97
C ALA A 196 5.77 -1.09 9.49
N GLY A 197 6.25 -0.80 10.71
CA GLY A 197 7.35 -1.52 11.36
C GLY A 197 7.01 -2.96 11.76
N VAL A 198 5.74 -3.32 11.88
CA VAL A 198 5.28 -4.69 12.21
C VAL A 198 5.63 -5.70 11.11
N ARG A 199 5.77 -5.26 9.85
CA ARG A 199 6.13 -6.10 8.70
C ARG A 199 5.14 -7.25 8.48
N LEU A 200 3.84 -6.93 8.45
CA LEU A 200 2.76 -7.89 8.22
C LEU A 200 2.04 -7.57 6.91
N GLY A 201 1.71 -8.57 6.15
CA GLY A 201 0.89 -8.53 4.94
C GLY A 201 0.23 -9.87 4.68
N PHE A 202 -0.57 -9.95 3.62
CA PHE A 202 -1.27 -11.17 3.24
C PHE A 202 -1.31 -11.31 1.73
N LEU A 203 -1.32 -12.57 1.28
CA LEU A 203 -1.70 -12.94 -0.07
C LEU A 203 -3.08 -13.61 0.00
N LEU A 204 -3.96 -13.21 -0.91
CA LEU A 204 -5.24 -13.86 -1.13
C LEU A 204 -5.24 -14.44 -2.56
N GLY A 205 -5.76 -15.65 -2.72
CA GLY A 205 -5.81 -16.32 -4.03
C GLY A 205 -6.39 -17.74 -3.97
N PRO A 206 -6.37 -18.48 -5.07
CA PRO A 206 -6.73 -19.89 -5.08
C PRO A 206 -5.94 -20.69 -4.04
N ARG A 207 -6.56 -21.72 -3.46
CA ARG A 207 -5.90 -22.57 -2.44
C ARG A 207 -4.57 -23.16 -2.93
N ALA A 208 -4.47 -23.53 -4.20
CA ALA A 208 -3.24 -24.03 -4.78
C ALA A 208 -2.10 -22.98 -4.75
N VAL A 209 -2.40 -21.70 -5.02
CA VAL A 209 -1.47 -20.58 -4.93
C VAL A 209 -1.06 -20.36 -3.49
N VAL A 210 -2.02 -20.27 -2.57
CA VAL A 210 -1.77 -20.12 -1.13
C VAL A 210 -0.86 -21.22 -0.60
N ALA A 211 -1.16 -22.49 -0.93
CA ALA A 211 -0.34 -23.64 -0.52
C ALA A 211 1.09 -23.58 -1.09
N GLN A 212 1.25 -23.11 -2.33
CA GLN A 212 2.58 -22.97 -2.93
C GLN A 212 3.37 -21.86 -2.26
N VAL A 213 2.77 -20.70 -2.00
CA VAL A 213 3.42 -19.57 -1.29
C VAL A 213 3.81 -19.97 0.13
N ARG A 214 2.94 -20.70 0.87
CA ARG A 214 3.28 -21.24 2.20
C ARG A 214 4.52 -22.14 2.14
N ARG A 215 4.61 -23.04 1.17
CA ARG A 215 5.81 -23.91 0.99
C ARG A 215 7.08 -23.10 0.70
N MET A 216 6.96 -22.00 -0.05
CA MET A 216 8.12 -21.13 -0.36
C MET A 216 8.59 -20.32 0.85
N MET A 217 7.69 -19.97 1.78
CA MET A 217 8.03 -19.20 2.98
C MET A 217 8.53 -20.06 4.15
N GLY A 218 8.09 -21.33 4.25
CA GLY A 218 8.39 -22.20 5.39
C GLY A 218 7.46 -21.96 6.60
N GLU A 219 7.87 -22.53 7.76
CA GLU A 219 7.01 -22.68 8.94
C GLU A 219 6.72 -21.36 9.71
N TRP A 220 7.66 -20.44 9.75
CA TRP A 220 7.57 -19.20 10.55
C TRP A 220 7.70 -17.95 9.68
N PRO A 221 6.68 -17.60 8.87
CA PRO A 221 6.78 -16.52 7.91
C PRO A 221 6.85 -15.13 8.55
N VAL A 222 6.34 -14.98 9.78
CA VAL A 222 6.30 -13.69 10.50
C VAL A 222 6.61 -13.90 11.99
N SER A 223 6.96 -12.81 12.68
CA SER A 223 7.29 -12.82 14.10
C SER A 223 6.05 -12.97 15.00
N ALA A 224 6.26 -13.41 16.26
CA ALA A 224 5.21 -13.42 17.27
C ALA A 224 4.57 -12.04 17.47
N ALA A 225 5.35 -10.96 17.36
CA ALA A 225 4.84 -9.61 17.41
C ALA A 225 3.85 -9.33 16.25
N ALA A 226 4.20 -9.71 15.03
CA ALA A 226 3.31 -9.51 13.89
C ALA A 226 1.97 -10.26 14.05
N ILE A 227 2.00 -11.47 14.62
CA ILE A 227 0.80 -12.25 14.93
C ILE A 227 -0.03 -11.53 16.00
N ALA A 228 0.58 -11.10 17.11
CA ALA A 228 -0.13 -10.42 18.19
C ALA A 228 -0.79 -9.12 17.71
N PHE A 229 -0.04 -8.27 16.97
CA PHE A 229 -0.56 -7.03 16.40
C PHE A 229 -1.68 -7.29 15.38
N GLY A 230 -1.47 -8.22 14.46
CA GLY A 230 -2.47 -8.57 13.45
C GLY A 230 -3.76 -9.08 14.07
N THR A 231 -3.68 -10.01 15.03
CA THR A 231 -4.85 -10.57 15.71
C THR A 231 -5.65 -9.49 16.44
N ALA A 232 -4.98 -8.62 17.20
CA ALA A 232 -5.66 -7.61 17.99
C ALA A 232 -6.25 -6.50 17.13
N ALA A 233 -5.49 -6.01 16.14
CA ALA A 233 -5.94 -4.91 15.29
C ALA A 233 -7.09 -5.31 14.35
N TYR A 234 -7.05 -6.50 13.72
CA TYR A 234 -8.17 -6.96 12.89
C TYR A 234 -9.43 -7.31 13.68
N ARG A 235 -9.31 -7.57 14.99
CA ARG A 235 -10.45 -7.75 15.89
C ARG A 235 -11.17 -6.42 16.19
N ASP A 236 -10.46 -5.30 16.14
CA ASP A 236 -10.97 -3.98 16.49
C ASP A 236 -11.77 -3.35 15.34
N ARG A 237 -12.94 -3.92 15.07
CA ARG A 237 -13.84 -3.51 13.96
C ARG A 237 -14.32 -2.07 14.11
N ASN A 238 -14.49 -1.59 15.34
CA ASN A 238 -14.92 -0.22 15.59
C ASN A 238 -13.85 0.76 15.15
N TRP A 239 -12.61 0.58 15.59
CA TRP A 239 -11.50 1.42 15.19
C TRP A 239 -11.29 1.40 13.67
N ILE A 240 -11.39 0.22 13.04
CA ILE A 240 -11.27 0.09 11.57
C ILE A 240 -12.32 0.97 10.87
N ASN A 241 -13.60 0.85 11.26
CA ASN A 241 -14.68 1.60 10.62
C ASN A 241 -14.54 3.12 10.86
N GLU A 242 -14.23 3.54 12.07
CA GLU A 242 -14.00 4.95 12.42
C GLU A 242 -12.80 5.53 11.68
N THR A 243 -11.72 4.75 11.53
CA THR A 243 -10.51 5.19 10.84
C THR A 243 -10.74 5.41 9.35
N VAL A 244 -11.54 4.58 8.67
CA VAL A 244 -11.91 4.82 7.26
C VAL A 244 -12.54 6.20 7.09
N VAL A 245 -13.52 6.55 7.92
CA VAL A 245 -14.18 7.86 7.89
C VAL A 245 -13.20 8.99 8.21
N THR A 246 -12.39 8.81 9.26
CA THR A 246 -11.38 9.80 9.67
C THR A 246 -10.38 10.08 8.55
N LEU A 247 -9.92 9.05 7.83
CA LEU A 247 -8.97 9.20 6.72
C LEU A 247 -9.57 10.01 5.56
N GLU A 248 -10.84 9.78 5.22
CA GLU A 248 -11.55 10.54 4.19
C GLU A 248 -11.69 12.03 4.59
N GLU A 249 -12.07 12.32 5.83
CA GLU A 249 -12.17 13.69 6.34
C GLU A 249 -10.83 14.41 6.34
N GLN A 250 -9.76 13.73 6.77
CA GLN A 250 -8.42 14.34 6.78
C GLN A 250 -7.87 14.55 5.36
N ALA A 251 -8.16 13.64 4.45
CA ALA A 251 -7.83 13.82 3.04
C ALA A 251 -8.53 15.04 2.43
N ALA A 252 -9.81 15.25 2.75
CA ALA A 252 -10.56 16.43 2.31
C ALA A 252 -9.97 17.75 2.90
N LYS A 253 -9.51 17.73 4.15
CA LYS A 253 -8.82 18.89 4.77
C LYS A 253 -7.49 19.17 4.06
N LEU A 254 -6.72 18.14 3.71
CA LEU A 254 -5.50 18.31 2.93
C LEU A 254 -5.80 18.89 1.54
N ASP A 255 -6.83 18.39 0.85
CA ASP A 255 -7.27 18.93 -0.44
C ASP A 255 -7.63 20.41 -0.33
N GLY A 256 -8.31 20.82 0.75
CA GLY A 256 -8.62 22.21 1.02
C GLY A 256 -7.39 23.11 1.22
N VAL A 257 -6.34 22.58 1.89
CA VAL A 257 -5.06 23.28 2.02
C VAL A 257 -4.39 23.42 0.66
N LEU A 258 -4.24 22.33 -0.08
CA LEU A 258 -3.61 22.34 -1.40
C LEU A 258 -4.29 23.32 -2.36
N ALA A 259 -5.62 23.32 -2.40
CA ALA A 259 -6.41 24.19 -3.27
C ALA A 259 -6.18 25.70 -2.98
N ARG A 260 -5.99 26.11 -1.72
CA ARG A 260 -5.68 27.49 -1.36
C ARG A 260 -4.36 28.01 -1.97
N HIS A 261 -3.44 27.08 -2.28
CA HIS A 261 -2.15 27.39 -2.90
C HIS A 261 -2.11 27.03 -4.39
N GLY A 262 -3.27 26.86 -5.03
CA GLY A 262 -3.36 26.54 -6.46
C GLY A 262 -2.90 25.13 -6.82
N LEU A 263 -2.72 24.25 -5.81
CA LEU A 263 -2.32 22.86 -6.01
C LEU A 263 -3.56 21.96 -6.04
N GLN A 264 -3.61 21.05 -7.00
CA GLN A 264 -4.68 20.07 -7.11
C GLN A 264 -4.13 18.67 -6.76
N GLY A 265 -4.64 18.08 -5.67
CA GLY A 265 -4.38 16.69 -5.32
C GLY A 265 -5.02 15.73 -6.32
N ARG A 266 -4.25 14.75 -6.80
CA ARG A 266 -4.76 13.68 -7.68
C ARG A 266 -5.06 12.42 -6.89
N GLY A 267 -6.03 11.65 -7.37
CA GLY A 267 -6.39 10.32 -6.91
C GLY A 267 -7.41 10.29 -5.77
N GLY A 268 -7.99 9.11 -5.56
CA GLY A 268 -9.02 8.83 -4.55
C GLY A 268 -8.49 8.11 -3.30
N CYS A 269 -7.18 7.75 -3.24
CA CYS A 269 -6.60 7.13 -2.04
C CYS A 269 -6.57 8.15 -0.89
N PRO A 270 -7.24 7.91 0.25
CA PRO A 270 -7.28 8.91 1.32
C PRO A 270 -5.97 9.06 2.10
N LEU A 271 -4.99 8.19 1.89
CA LEU A 271 -3.72 8.20 2.64
C LEU A 271 -2.66 9.17 2.09
N PHE A 272 -2.86 9.69 0.89
CA PHE A 272 -1.93 10.65 0.26
C PHE A 272 -2.55 11.38 -0.92
N ARG A 273 -1.90 12.45 -1.35
CA ARG A 273 -2.17 13.16 -2.60
C ARG A 273 -0.91 13.28 -3.44
N LEU A 274 -1.03 13.04 -4.73
CA LEU A 274 -0.02 13.42 -5.71
C LEU A 274 -0.40 14.79 -6.27
N VAL A 275 0.51 15.76 -6.20
CA VAL A 275 0.38 17.05 -6.87
C VAL A 275 1.33 17.12 -8.06
N GLU A 276 0.91 17.83 -9.09
CA GLU A 276 1.76 18.17 -10.23
C GLU A 276 2.09 19.66 -10.20
N VAL A 277 3.38 19.99 -10.23
CA VAL A 277 3.93 21.34 -10.16
C VAL A 277 4.99 21.50 -11.25
N ASP A 278 5.51 22.72 -11.47
CA ASP A 278 6.55 22.97 -12.47
C ASP A 278 7.84 22.17 -12.18
N ASP A 279 8.25 22.13 -10.91
CA ASP A 279 9.39 21.31 -10.45
C ASP A 279 9.14 20.79 -9.01
N GLY A 280 8.79 19.51 -8.90
CA GLY A 280 8.56 18.82 -7.63
C GLY A 280 9.79 18.74 -6.74
N LEU A 281 11.01 18.70 -7.31
CA LEU A 281 12.25 18.72 -6.52
C LEU A 281 12.48 20.08 -5.86
N THR A 282 12.16 21.17 -6.55
CA THR A 282 12.24 22.53 -5.98
C THR A 282 11.23 22.68 -4.84
N LEU A 283 9.98 22.26 -5.03
CA LEU A 283 8.97 22.30 -3.96
C LEU A 283 9.36 21.38 -2.78
N PHE A 284 9.87 20.19 -3.06
CA PHE A 284 10.42 19.29 -2.03
C PHE A 284 11.50 19.97 -1.19
N ASP A 285 12.51 20.58 -1.82
CA ASP A 285 13.62 21.27 -1.10
C ASP A 285 13.10 22.40 -0.22
N LYS A 286 12.19 23.23 -0.73
CA LYS A 286 11.57 24.32 0.04
C LYS A 286 10.79 23.82 1.25
N LEU A 287 10.04 22.73 1.14
CA LEU A 287 9.32 22.09 2.24
C LEU A 287 10.29 21.40 3.23
N ALA A 288 11.33 20.73 2.73
CA ALA A 288 12.33 20.08 3.57
C ALA A 288 13.11 21.08 4.44
N ARG A 289 13.45 22.27 3.92
CA ARG A 289 14.03 23.38 4.71
C ARG A 289 13.12 23.89 5.83
N ARG A 290 11.81 23.57 5.78
CA ARG A 290 10.82 23.85 6.83
C ARG A 290 10.50 22.62 7.68
N SER A 291 11.37 21.60 7.61
CA SER A 291 11.23 20.31 8.29
C SER A 291 9.92 19.58 7.94
N ILE A 292 9.49 19.64 6.67
CA ILE A 292 8.37 18.89 6.13
C ILE A 292 8.91 17.98 5.03
N LEU A 293 8.95 16.68 5.30
CA LEU A 293 9.44 15.68 4.37
C LEU A 293 8.30 15.19 3.48
N THR A 294 8.43 15.39 2.17
CA THR A 294 7.50 14.91 1.14
C THR A 294 8.19 13.91 0.21
N ARG A 295 7.56 13.43 -0.84
CA ARG A 295 8.18 12.48 -1.76
C ARG A 295 8.17 12.98 -3.20
N PRO A 296 9.32 13.37 -3.76
CA PRO A 296 9.52 13.60 -5.20
C PRO A 296 9.71 12.27 -5.95
N PHE A 297 9.64 12.31 -7.27
CA PHE A 297 9.77 11.15 -8.15
C PHE A 297 10.82 11.39 -9.25
N ASP A 298 11.53 10.34 -9.65
CA ASP A 298 12.46 10.38 -10.79
C ASP A 298 11.73 10.18 -12.12
N GLU A 299 10.58 9.50 -12.08
CA GLU A 299 9.75 9.18 -13.25
C GLU A 299 9.11 10.42 -13.89
N ASP A 300 8.76 11.42 -13.07
CA ASP A 300 8.30 12.73 -13.52
C ASP A 300 8.71 13.79 -12.48
N ARG A 301 9.59 14.71 -12.89
CA ARG A 301 10.11 15.79 -12.03
C ARG A 301 9.03 16.77 -11.56
N ARG A 302 7.87 16.78 -12.18
CA ARG A 302 6.73 17.61 -11.78
C ARG A 302 5.95 17.02 -10.61
N TRP A 303 6.18 15.76 -10.27
CA TRP A 303 5.41 15.06 -9.25
C TRP A 303 5.99 15.24 -7.86
N LEU A 304 5.08 15.56 -6.93
CA LEU A 304 5.33 15.54 -5.49
C LEU A 304 4.18 14.85 -4.78
N ARG A 305 4.45 13.80 -4.01
CA ARG A 305 3.44 13.13 -3.20
C ARG A 305 3.52 13.59 -1.75
N LEU A 306 2.36 13.92 -1.16
CA LEU A 306 2.19 14.30 0.22
C LEU A 306 1.29 13.27 0.92
N GLY A 307 1.76 12.66 2.01
CA GLY A 307 0.95 11.90 2.95
C GLY A 307 0.03 12.80 3.78
N LEU A 308 -0.80 12.20 4.64
CA LEU A 308 -1.68 12.95 5.51
C LEU A 308 -0.91 13.56 6.70
N PRO A 309 -1.12 14.84 7.02
CA PRO A 309 -0.74 15.42 8.31
C PRO A 309 -1.46 14.71 9.47
N ALA A 310 -0.75 14.50 10.58
CA ALA A 310 -1.27 13.74 11.72
C ALA A 310 -2.37 14.49 12.50
N ASP A 311 -2.33 15.81 12.48
CA ASP A 311 -3.24 16.65 13.25
C ASP A 311 -3.42 18.05 12.62
N ALA A 312 -4.24 18.88 13.25
CA ALA A 312 -4.51 20.24 12.81
C ALA A 312 -3.26 21.15 12.85
N ALA A 313 -2.34 20.91 13.79
CA ALA A 313 -1.11 21.69 13.90
C ALA A 313 -0.15 21.39 12.74
N ALA A 314 0.02 20.11 12.40
CA ALA A 314 0.79 19.67 11.24
C ALA A 314 0.19 20.18 9.93
N LEU A 315 -1.14 20.15 9.80
CA LEU A 315 -1.85 20.68 8.63
C LEU A 315 -1.66 22.21 8.50
N ALA A 316 -1.79 22.95 9.59
CA ALA A 316 -1.57 24.40 9.60
C ALA A 316 -0.11 24.78 9.32
N ARG A 317 0.85 23.95 9.74
CA ARG A 317 2.26 24.13 9.42
C ARG A 317 2.54 23.90 7.93
N LEU A 318 1.92 22.88 7.32
CA LEU A 318 1.99 22.66 5.88
C LEU A 318 1.39 23.85 5.11
N ASP A 319 0.23 24.36 5.55
CA ASP A 319 -0.45 25.51 4.94
C ASP A 319 0.46 26.74 4.91
N ARG A 320 1.07 27.11 6.06
CA ARG A 320 2.03 28.22 6.13
C ARG A 320 3.27 27.97 5.24
N ALA A 321 3.79 26.74 5.25
CA ALA A 321 4.95 26.41 4.45
C ALA A 321 4.70 26.53 2.94
N LEU A 322 3.48 26.23 2.49
CA LEU A 322 3.07 26.38 1.09
C LEU A 322 2.82 27.85 0.70
N ALA A 323 2.44 28.71 1.63
CA ALA A 323 2.26 30.15 1.36
C ALA A 323 3.60 30.87 1.06
N ASP A 324 4.72 30.32 1.52
CA ASP A 324 6.06 30.90 1.40
C ASP A 324 6.88 30.28 0.24
N VAL A 325 6.25 29.46 -0.61
CA VAL A 325 6.96 28.76 -1.70
C VAL A 325 6.37 29.05 -3.13
#